data_2ee021d2842fa80d2b6479674f9d1a9a
#
_entry.id   2ee021d2842fa80d2b6479674f9d1a9a
#
_cell.length_a   1.000
_cell.length_b   1.000
_cell.length_c   1.000
_cell.angle_alpha   90.00
_cell.angle_beta   90.00
_cell.angle_gamma   90.00
#
_symmetry.space_group_name_H-M   'P 1'
#
loop_
_entity.id
_entity.type
_entity.pdbx_description
1 polymer ?
#
loop_
_entity_poly.entity_id
_entity_poly.type
_entity_poly.pdbx_seq_one_letter_code
_entity_poly.pdbx_strand_id
1 'polypeptide(L)'
;MNYEISGKLIFKEETQHISDKFQKREFVIEVENEKNPQWNDFVKVQLIQDRCDLLENISLQENIKVYFNIRGRKWENKGQTSYFTNLEGWRIEKLEP
;
A
#
# COMPACT_ATOMS: atom_id res chain seq x y z
N MET A 1 -0.63 -11.53 -11.05
CA MET A 1 0.71 -11.34 -10.47
C MET A 1 0.59 -11.23 -8.96
N ASN A 2 1.45 -11.95 -8.26
CA ASN A 2 1.44 -11.93 -6.79
C ASN A 2 2.80 -11.51 -6.29
N TYR A 3 2.82 -10.40 -5.60
CA TYR A 3 4.04 -9.87 -4.99
C TYR A 3 3.84 -9.75 -3.50
N GLU A 4 4.93 -9.79 -2.76
CA GLU A 4 4.87 -9.57 -1.32
C GLU A 4 6.03 -8.69 -0.87
N ILE A 5 5.81 -7.93 0.18
CA ILE A 5 6.82 -7.06 0.75
C ILE A 5 6.57 -6.97 2.25
N SER A 6 7.64 -6.96 3.02
CA SER A 6 7.55 -6.88 4.48
C SER A 6 8.16 -5.59 4.98
N GLY A 7 7.56 -5.02 5.99
CA GLY A 7 8.06 -3.80 6.58
C GLY A 7 7.27 -3.40 7.80
N LYS A 8 7.62 -2.25 8.34
CA LYS A 8 6.96 -1.70 9.52
C LYS A 8 5.90 -0.70 9.09
N LEU A 9 4.68 -0.85 9.60
CA LEU A 9 3.61 0.10 9.30
C LEU A 9 3.91 1.43 10.01
N ILE A 10 4.16 2.48 9.24
CA ILE A 10 4.49 3.79 9.83
C ILE A 10 3.42 4.85 9.61
N PHE A 11 2.49 4.60 8.71
CA PHE A 11 1.41 5.54 8.43
C PHE A 11 0.21 4.77 7.88
N LYS A 12 -0.97 5.11 8.36
CA LYS A 12 -2.22 4.65 7.76
C LYS A 12 -3.22 5.78 7.82
N GLU A 13 -3.90 5.99 6.70
CA GLU A 13 -4.97 6.98 6.67
C GLU A 13 -6.30 6.30 6.97
N GLU A 14 -7.32 7.12 7.16
CA GLU A 14 -8.66 6.59 7.30
C GLU A 14 -9.22 6.28 5.92
N THR A 15 -10.19 5.37 5.87
CA THR A 15 -10.82 5.01 4.61
C THR A 15 -11.47 6.24 3.99
N GLN A 16 -11.17 6.48 2.72
CA GLN A 16 -11.75 7.57 1.94
C GLN A 16 -12.89 7.03 1.08
N HIS A 17 -14.05 7.63 1.22
CA HIS A 17 -15.20 7.28 0.39
C HIS A 17 -15.22 8.21 -0.82
N ILE A 18 -14.75 7.69 -1.95
CA ILE A 18 -14.63 8.48 -3.19
C ILE A 18 -16.00 8.66 -3.84
N SER A 19 -16.84 7.61 -3.75
CA SER A 19 -18.20 7.66 -4.25
C SER A 19 -19.03 6.64 -3.47
N ASP A 20 -20.32 6.56 -3.77
CA ASP A 20 -21.20 5.60 -3.09
C ASP A 20 -20.75 4.16 -3.30
N LYS A 21 -20.01 3.91 -4.36
CA LYS A 21 -19.62 2.55 -4.73
C LYS A 21 -18.12 2.30 -4.69
N PHE A 22 -17.34 3.30 -4.30
CA PHE A 22 -15.88 3.15 -4.30
C PHE A 22 -15.25 3.78 -3.08
N GLN A 23 -14.46 3.00 -2.38
CA GLN A 23 -13.66 3.50 -1.26
C GLN A 23 -12.24 3.00 -1.39
N LYS A 24 -11.31 3.77 -0.82
CA LYS A 24 -9.90 3.40 -0.80
C LYS A 24 -9.25 3.84 0.50
N ARG A 25 -8.12 3.23 0.81
CA ARG A 25 -7.35 3.56 2.01
C ARG A 25 -5.88 3.32 1.68
N GLU A 26 -5.04 4.29 2.00
CA GLU A 26 -3.60 4.17 1.74
C GLU A 26 -2.84 4.01 3.04
N PHE A 27 -1.71 3.32 2.96
CA PHE A 27 -0.81 3.17 4.08
C PHE A 27 0.62 3.10 3.57
N VAL A 28 1.57 3.33 4.47
CA VAL A 28 2.99 3.32 4.11
C VAL A 28 3.72 2.38 5.05
N ILE A 29 4.58 1.55 4.46
CA ILE A 29 5.47 0.70 5.24
C ILE A 29 6.90 1.13 5.00
N GLU A 30 7.72 1.01 6.04
CA GLU A 30 9.15 1.25 5.96
C GLU A 30 9.85 -0.08 5.80
N VAL A 31 10.58 -0.23 4.69
CA VAL A 31 11.28 -1.46 4.36
C VAL A 31 12.76 -1.27 4.63
N GLU A 32 13.31 -2.08 5.51
CA GLU A 32 14.71 -1.96 5.88
C GLU A 32 15.64 -2.27 4.74
N ASN A 33 16.68 -1.43 4.61
CA ASN A 33 17.80 -1.72 3.74
C ASN A 33 18.84 -2.44 4.57
N GLU A 34 19.20 -3.65 4.17
CA GLU A 34 20.13 -4.49 4.94
C GLU A 34 21.51 -3.88 5.10
N LYS A 35 21.92 -3.04 4.18
CA LYS A 35 23.26 -2.45 4.20
C LYS A 35 23.35 -1.16 4.99
N ASN A 36 22.29 -0.36 4.96
CA ASN A 36 22.33 0.95 5.60
C ASN A 36 20.92 1.42 5.93
N PRO A 37 20.59 1.58 7.24
CA PRO A 37 19.25 2.03 7.64
C PRO A 37 18.83 3.37 7.07
N GLN A 38 19.81 4.23 6.70
CA GLN A 38 19.48 5.51 6.08
C GLN A 38 18.91 5.35 4.67
N TRP A 39 19.03 4.18 4.10
CA TRP A 39 18.54 3.88 2.76
C TRP A 39 17.25 3.07 2.78
N ASN A 40 16.56 3.04 3.91
CA ASN A 40 15.27 2.36 3.98
C ASN A 40 14.32 2.95 2.97
N ASP A 41 13.47 2.09 2.40
CA ASP A 41 12.46 2.51 1.45
C ASP A 41 11.13 2.74 2.16
N PHE A 42 10.40 3.72 1.66
CA PHE A 42 9.05 4.02 2.16
C PHE A 42 8.08 3.70 1.03
N VAL A 43 7.28 2.67 1.23
CA VAL A 43 6.45 2.12 0.17
C VAL A 43 4.98 2.36 0.50
N LYS A 44 4.31 3.08 -0.39
CA LYS A 44 2.88 3.36 -0.24
C LYS A 44 2.07 2.29 -0.95
N VAL A 45 1.09 1.74 -0.25
CA VAL A 45 0.21 0.71 -0.79
C VAL A 45 -1.22 1.16 -0.59
N GLN A 46 -2.07 0.88 -1.57
CA GLN A 46 -3.48 1.24 -1.46
C GLN A 46 -4.34 -0.02 -1.34
N LEU A 47 -5.40 0.12 -0.55
CA LEU A 47 -6.43 -0.90 -0.40
C LEU A 47 -7.72 -0.34 -0.97
N ILE A 48 -8.50 -1.16 -1.64
CA ILE A 48 -9.77 -0.72 -2.21
C ILE A 48 -10.91 -1.61 -1.76
N GLN A 49 -12.09 -1.03 -1.71
CA GLN A 49 -13.34 -1.69 -1.33
C GLN A 49 -13.21 -2.37 0.03
N ASP A 50 -13.63 -3.61 0.14
CA ASP A 50 -13.64 -4.33 1.41
C ASP A 50 -12.25 -4.50 2.02
N ARG A 51 -11.22 -4.42 1.21
CA ARG A 51 -9.86 -4.60 1.71
C ARG A 51 -9.36 -3.44 2.56
N CYS A 52 -10.05 -2.30 2.52
CA CYS A 52 -9.74 -1.19 3.41
C CYS A 52 -9.77 -1.63 4.87
N ASP A 53 -10.57 -2.64 5.20
CA ASP A 53 -10.69 -3.14 6.57
C ASP A 53 -9.49 -3.97 7.03
N LEU A 54 -8.60 -4.34 6.14
CA LEU A 54 -7.41 -5.12 6.51
C LEU A 54 -6.52 -4.41 7.51
N LEU A 55 -6.60 -3.07 7.58
CA LEU A 55 -5.78 -2.29 8.51
C LEU A 55 -6.40 -2.11 9.90
N GLU A 56 -7.66 -2.53 10.09
CA GLU A 56 -8.36 -2.26 11.35
C GLU A 56 -7.68 -2.89 12.57
N ASN A 57 -7.06 -4.05 12.40
CA ASN A 57 -6.42 -4.77 13.49
C ASN A 57 -4.91 -4.57 13.53
N ILE A 58 -4.39 -3.62 12.78
CA ILE A 58 -2.95 -3.40 12.68
C ILE A 58 -2.62 -2.01 13.20
N SER A 59 -1.70 -1.95 14.16
CA SER A 59 -1.28 -0.69 14.77
C SER A 59 0.00 -0.19 14.12
N LEU A 60 0.21 1.11 14.23
CA LEU A 60 1.47 1.71 13.78
C LEU A 60 2.63 1.03 14.51
N GLN A 61 3.73 0.87 13.82
CA GLN A 61 4.97 0.26 14.29
C GLN A 61 4.95 -1.28 14.30
N GLU A 62 3.84 -1.90 13.90
CA GLU A 62 3.84 -3.35 13.76
C GLU A 62 4.54 -3.77 12.47
N ASN A 63 5.22 -4.90 12.53
CA ASN A 63 5.84 -5.48 11.34
C ASN A 63 4.80 -6.33 10.62
N ILE A 64 4.66 -6.10 9.33
CA ILE A 64 3.64 -6.78 8.53
C ILE A 64 4.22 -7.23 7.19
N LYS A 65 3.57 -8.23 6.62
CA LYS A 65 3.81 -8.67 5.25
C LYS A 65 2.59 -8.31 4.42
N VAL A 66 2.80 -7.61 3.33
CA VAL A 66 1.73 -7.16 2.46
C VAL A 66 1.81 -7.92 1.14
N TYR A 67 0.71 -8.53 0.75
CA TYR A 67 0.57 -9.15 -0.57
C TYR A 67 -0.12 -8.16 -1.48
N PHE A 68 0.46 -7.92 -2.65
CA PHE A 68 -0.05 -6.88 -3.52
C PHE A 68 0.10 -7.22 -5.00
N ASN A 69 -0.65 -6.50 -5.81
CA ASN A 69 -0.53 -6.51 -7.26
C ASN A 69 -0.08 -5.13 -7.69
N ILE A 70 0.61 -5.07 -8.82
CA ILE A 70 0.99 -3.80 -9.41
C ILE A 70 -0.10 -3.42 -10.41
N ARG A 71 -0.68 -2.23 -10.22
CA ARG A 71 -1.73 -1.71 -11.09
C ARG A 71 -1.20 -0.50 -11.82
N GLY A 72 -1.38 -0.49 -13.14
CA GLY A 72 -0.92 0.62 -13.95
C GLY A 72 -2.07 1.24 -14.74
N ARG A 73 -2.01 2.55 -14.92
CA ARG A 73 -3.00 3.28 -15.69
C ARG A 73 -2.32 4.16 -16.71
N LYS A 74 -2.92 4.27 -17.86
CA LYS A 74 -2.52 5.21 -18.89
C LYS A 74 -3.56 6.31 -18.95
N TRP A 75 -3.11 7.55 -18.92
CA TRP A 75 -3.99 8.71 -19.00
C TRP A 75 -3.56 9.56 -20.18
N GLU A 76 -4.50 9.87 -21.07
CA GLU A 76 -4.24 10.75 -22.21
C GLU A 76 -5.10 11.99 -22.11
N ASN A 77 -4.47 13.15 -22.29
CA ASN A 77 -5.16 14.41 -22.25
C ASN A 77 -4.46 15.42 -23.16
N LYS A 78 -5.17 15.94 -24.16
CA LYS A 78 -4.67 16.96 -25.06
C LYS A 78 -3.32 16.65 -25.69
N GLY A 79 -3.15 15.42 -26.12
CA GLY A 79 -1.91 14.99 -26.76
C GLY A 79 -0.78 14.62 -25.81
N GLN A 80 -1.02 14.71 -24.50
CA GLN A 80 -0.04 14.29 -23.51
C GLN A 80 -0.45 12.98 -22.88
N THR A 81 0.53 12.11 -22.67
CA THR A 81 0.30 10.81 -22.06
C THR A 81 1.02 10.72 -20.73
N SER A 82 0.30 10.28 -19.71
CA SER A 82 0.88 10.03 -18.39
C SER A 82 0.62 8.61 -17.98
N TYR A 83 1.50 8.08 -17.17
CA TYR A 83 1.37 6.71 -16.64
C TYR A 83 1.43 6.75 -15.13
N PHE A 84 0.48 6.07 -14.50
CA PHE A 84 0.39 6.02 -13.04
C PHE A 84 0.50 4.58 -12.59
N THR A 85 1.35 4.33 -11.60
CA THR A 85 1.54 2.99 -11.05
C THR A 85 1.17 3.00 -9.58
N ASN A 86 0.36 2.03 -9.19
CA ASN A 86 -0.04 1.86 -7.79
C ASN A 86 0.17 0.41 -7.38
N LEU A 87 0.51 0.24 -6.11
CA LEU A 87 0.54 -1.07 -5.50
C LEU A 87 -0.79 -1.26 -4.79
N GLU A 88 -1.51 -2.32 -5.16
CA GLU A 88 -2.82 -2.62 -4.58
C GLU A 88 -2.72 -3.84 -3.71
N GLY A 89 -2.88 -3.64 -2.39
CA GLY A 89 -2.79 -4.72 -1.42
C GLY A 89 -4.06 -5.54 -1.40
N TRP A 90 -3.90 -6.85 -1.24
CA TRP A 90 -5.05 -7.74 -1.16
C TRP A 90 -5.01 -8.66 0.06
N ARG A 91 -3.89 -8.68 0.77
CA ARG A 91 -3.76 -9.46 2.01
C ARG A 91 -2.64 -8.87 2.87
N ILE A 92 -2.84 -8.85 4.18
CA ILE A 92 -1.83 -8.38 5.13
C ILE A 92 -1.72 -9.42 6.24
N GLU A 93 -0.48 -9.81 6.55
CA GLU A 93 -0.21 -10.71 7.66
C GLU A 93 0.65 -9.98 8.69
N LYS A 94 0.32 -10.16 9.96
CA LYS A 94 1.17 -9.67 11.04
C LYS A 94 2.36 -10.60 11.19
N LEU A 95 3.54 -10.03 11.30
CA LEU A 95 4.75 -10.82 11.54
C LEU A 95 5.06 -10.80 13.02
N GLU A 96 5.33 -11.97 13.56
CA GLU A 96 5.71 -12.09 14.96
C GLU A 96 7.10 -11.50 15.17
N PRO A 97 7.35 -10.78 16.30
CA PRO A 97 8.68 -10.25 16.59
C PRO A 97 9.68 -11.35 16.92
#